data_6a9a8cb3943e3f3ed5f02f2ae208bc31
#
_entry.id   6a9a8cb3943e3f3ed5f02f2ae208bc31
#
_cell.length_a   1.000
_cell.length_b   1.000
_cell.length_c   1.000
_cell.angle_alpha   90.00
_cell.angle_beta   90.00
_cell.angle_gamma   90.00
#
_symmetry.space_group_name_H-M   'P 1'
#
loop_
_entity.id
_entity.type
_entity.pdbx_description
1 polymer ?
#
loop_
_entity_poly.entity_id
_entity_poly.type
_entity_poly.pdbx_seq_one_letter_code
_entity_poly.pdbx_strand_id
1 'polypeptide(L)'
;MRVAAPLITPGAKVRGASGAGALGLGWGTLLLAAATLDVPYPVAVALETVLVAGLLAVAVLGADRGAGGAGSAEGAGRGGGIGSAVRVSALVGAFGGAVSVGLLSLASETATYAVFGALAVLFTGAALRTRAVVEQAALAVAAAVWGTVLTGCAARSLGLAPHEAAPLLLVVPAVTVGLGARLRRHPVALPVELTGALGGLLAVGLAVGRAPFLALVLALCGVLAAGAAVRPERRPVAGYLAAVLFVAATWVRLAASEVSVPEAYTLPVTVPALVVGVLRRRKDPGASSWTAYGPGLAATLLPSLAVAWTDPDWLRPLLLGVAALVITLLGAKYRLQALLLLGGAVLALDTLHELAPYVVQVAGALPRWLPPALAGLLLLAVGATYEQRLREARRLKDALGRMR
;
A
#
# COMPACT_ATOMS: atom_id res chain seq x y z
N MET A 1 -40.13 -7.54 -41.73
CA MET A 1 -39.10 -8.19 -40.88
C MET A 1 -39.67 -8.31 -39.46
N ARG A 2 -40.13 -9.50 -39.06
CA ARG A 2 -40.59 -9.77 -37.67
C ARG A 2 -39.39 -10.26 -36.87
N VAL A 3 -38.96 -9.46 -35.90
CA VAL A 3 -37.95 -9.88 -34.90
C VAL A 3 -38.64 -10.86 -33.94
N ALA A 4 -38.32 -12.13 -34.08
CA ALA A 4 -38.76 -13.17 -33.14
C ALA A 4 -37.98 -13.00 -31.83
N ALA A 5 -38.65 -12.53 -30.78
CA ALA A 5 -38.12 -12.57 -29.43
C ALA A 5 -37.91 -14.03 -29.00
N PRO A 6 -36.78 -14.43 -28.40
CA PRO A 6 -36.57 -15.78 -27.94
C PRO A 6 -37.51 -16.07 -26.77
N LEU A 7 -38.49 -16.95 -27.01
CA LEU A 7 -39.37 -17.51 -25.99
C LEU A 7 -38.54 -18.36 -25.01
N ILE A 8 -38.14 -17.73 -23.88
CA ILE A 8 -37.52 -18.44 -22.77
C ILE A 8 -38.57 -19.37 -22.18
N THR A 9 -38.49 -20.67 -22.47
CA THR A 9 -39.43 -21.68 -21.99
C THR A 9 -39.42 -21.75 -20.46
N PRO A 10 -40.57 -21.59 -19.78
CA PRO A 10 -40.65 -21.56 -18.31
C PRO A 10 -40.04 -22.80 -17.62
N GLY A 11 -40.03 -23.95 -18.28
CA GLY A 11 -39.52 -25.22 -17.76
C GLY A 11 -38.00 -25.29 -17.49
N ALA A 12 -37.19 -24.45 -18.14
CA ALA A 12 -35.74 -24.42 -17.87
C ALA A 12 -35.40 -23.64 -16.56
N LYS A 13 -36.13 -22.54 -16.29
CA LYS A 13 -36.00 -21.79 -15.04
C LYS A 13 -36.49 -22.59 -13.84
N VAL A 14 -37.58 -23.34 -13.97
CA VAL A 14 -38.14 -24.19 -12.90
C VAL A 14 -37.22 -25.34 -12.54
N ARG A 15 -36.60 -26.00 -13.50
CA ARG A 15 -35.64 -27.10 -13.22
C ARG A 15 -34.32 -26.61 -12.62
N GLY A 16 -33.85 -25.42 -12.98
CA GLY A 16 -32.70 -24.80 -12.35
C GLY A 16 -32.96 -24.40 -10.88
N ALA A 17 -34.15 -23.84 -10.63
CA ALA A 17 -34.60 -23.45 -9.29
C ALA A 17 -34.83 -24.68 -8.39
N SER A 18 -35.38 -25.78 -8.93
CA SER A 18 -35.57 -27.02 -8.18
C SER A 18 -34.26 -27.72 -7.82
N GLY A 19 -33.23 -27.68 -8.69
CA GLY A 19 -31.91 -28.22 -8.39
C GLY A 19 -31.17 -27.38 -7.32
N ALA A 20 -31.27 -26.07 -7.37
CA ALA A 20 -30.71 -25.16 -6.35
C ALA A 20 -31.42 -25.36 -4.99
N GLY A 21 -32.78 -25.47 -5.02
CA GLY A 21 -33.57 -25.71 -3.82
C GLY A 21 -33.27 -27.09 -3.20
N ALA A 22 -33.09 -28.13 -4.00
CA ALA A 22 -32.73 -29.46 -3.51
C ALA A 22 -31.35 -29.50 -2.83
N LEU A 23 -30.36 -28.80 -3.37
CA LEU A 23 -29.03 -28.67 -2.75
C LEU A 23 -29.09 -27.89 -1.44
N GLY A 24 -29.85 -26.79 -1.40
CA GLY A 24 -30.03 -25.97 -0.19
C GLY A 24 -30.80 -26.71 0.91
N LEU A 25 -31.88 -27.44 0.54
CA LEU A 25 -32.66 -28.27 1.48
C LEU A 25 -31.81 -29.46 1.96
N GLY A 26 -31.07 -30.13 1.06
CA GLY A 26 -30.18 -31.22 1.42
C GLY A 26 -29.10 -30.81 2.41
N TRP A 27 -28.53 -29.61 2.22
CA TRP A 27 -27.56 -29.06 3.16
C TRP A 27 -28.20 -28.68 4.51
N GLY A 28 -29.35 -28.01 4.49
CA GLY A 28 -30.09 -27.64 5.70
C GLY A 28 -30.57 -28.86 6.50
N THR A 29 -31.06 -29.91 5.82
CA THR A 29 -31.47 -31.16 6.50
C THR A 29 -30.28 -31.92 7.10
N LEU A 30 -29.10 -31.84 6.48
CA LEU A 30 -27.91 -32.52 6.99
C LEU A 30 -27.36 -31.82 8.25
N LEU A 31 -27.40 -30.47 8.25
CA LEU A 31 -27.08 -29.67 9.45
C LEU A 31 -28.06 -29.94 10.60
N LEU A 32 -29.35 -29.98 10.27
CA LEU A 32 -30.41 -30.27 11.26
C LEU A 32 -30.26 -31.70 11.81
N ALA A 33 -29.99 -32.68 10.95
CA ALA A 33 -29.75 -34.05 11.36
C ALA A 33 -28.50 -34.18 12.25
N ALA A 34 -27.41 -33.49 11.94
CA ALA A 34 -26.22 -33.48 12.77
C ALA A 34 -26.49 -32.88 14.15
N ALA A 35 -27.36 -31.88 14.25
CA ALA A 35 -27.74 -31.23 15.50
C ALA A 35 -28.76 -32.07 16.34
N THR A 36 -29.61 -32.89 15.66
CA THR A 36 -30.68 -33.66 16.34
C THR A 36 -30.29 -35.09 16.71
N LEU A 37 -29.24 -35.67 16.07
CA LEU A 37 -28.84 -37.06 16.25
C LEU A 37 -27.70 -37.25 17.25
N ASP A 38 -27.37 -36.24 18.08
CA ASP A 38 -26.27 -36.28 19.06
C ASP A 38 -24.95 -36.82 18.45
N VAL A 39 -24.65 -36.42 17.21
CA VAL A 39 -23.44 -36.86 16.51
C VAL A 39 -22.20 -36.38 17.26
N PRO A 40 -21.23 -37.26 17.56
CA PRO A 40 -19.98 -36.83 18.18
C PRO A 40 -19.32 -35.68 17.44
N TYR A 41 -18.89 -34.63 18.16
CA TYR A 41 -18.33 -33.41 17.59
C TYR A 41 -17.31 -33.63 16.45
N PRO A 42 -16.30 -34.56 16.57
CA PRO A 42 -15.33 -34.76 15.50
C PRO A 42 -15.96 -35.33 14.23
N VAL A 43 -17.03 -36.12 14.35
CA VAL A 43 -17.75 -36.68 13.21
C VAL A 43 -18.58 -35.61 12.51
N ALA A 44 -19.23 -34.72 13.26
CA ALA A 44 -19.97 -33.58 12.71
C ALA A 44 -19.05 -32.66 11.88
N VAL A 45 -17.89 -32.28 12.43
CA VAL A 45 -16.89 -31.47 11.74
C VAL A 45 -16.36 -32.16 10.48
N ALA A 46 -16.05 -33.45 10.55
CA ALA A 46 -15.58 -34.22 9.40
C ALA A 46 -16.65 -34.29 8.29
N LEU A 47 -17.91 -34.58 8.67
CA LEU A 47 -19.04 -34.68 7.75
C LEU A 47 -19.27 -33.36 6.99
N GLU A 48 -19.29 -32.20 7.70
CA GLU A 48 -19.44 -30.90 7.07
C GLU A 48 -18.25 -30.56 6.15
N THR A 49 -17.03 -30.92 6.55
CA THR A 49 -15.84 -30.69 5.71
C THR A 49 -15.91 -31.51 4.41
N VAL A 50 -16.36 -32.78 4.50
CA VAL A 50 -16.57 -33.64 3.33
C VAL A 50 -17.70 -33.11 2.46
N LEU A 51 -18.76 -32.55 3.05
CA LEU A 51 -19.86 -31.94 2.31
C LEU A 51 -19.36 -30.73 1.51
N VAL A 52 -18.57 -29.83 2.11
CA VAL A 52 -17.95 -28.70 1.43
C VAL A 52 -17.08 -29.19 0.27
N ALA A 53 -16.25 -30.20 0.49
CA ALA A 53 -15.45 -30.82 -0.56
C ALA A 53 -16.30 -31.37 -1.71
N GLY A 54 -17.41 -32.05 -1.40
CA GLY A 54 -18.36 -32.56 -2.38
C GLY A 54 -19.02 -31.43 -3.20
N LEU A 55 -19.47 -30.36 -2.55
CA LEU A 55 -20.05 -29.21 -3.23
C LEU A 55 -19.03 -28.52 -4.16
N LEU A 56 -17.78 -28.36 -3.73
CA LEU A 56 -16.69 -27.82 -4.57
C LEU A 56 -16.42 -28.77 -5.75
N ALA A 57 -16.41 -30.09 -5.54
CA ALA A 57 -16.25 -31.06 -6.61
C ALA A 57 -17.37 -30.97 -7.63
N VAL A 58 -18.63 -30.87 -7.20
CA VAL A 58 -19.80 -30.70 -8.09
C VAL A 58 -19.67 -29.40 -8.89
N ALA A 59 -19.25 -28.30 -8.26
CA ALA A 59 -19.07 -27.03 -8.94
C ALA A 59 -17.97 -27.09 -10.02
N VAL A 60 -16.84 -27.77 -9.73
CA VAL A 60 -15.70 -27.90 -10.66
C VAL A 60 -16.00 -28.90 -11.77
N LEU A 61 -16.49 -30.10 -11.45
CA LEU A 61 -16.79 -31.16 -12.45
C LEU A 61 -17.99 -30.82 -13.33
N GLY A 62 -18.95 -30.03 -12.82
CA GLY A 62 -20.05 -29.49 -13.60
C GLY A 62 -19.60 -28.53 -14.70
N ALA A 63 -18.42 -27.90 -14.55
CA ALA A 63 -17.82 -27.05 -15.57
C ALA A 63 -17.28 -27.86 -16.77
N ASP A 64 -16.67 -29.01 -16.52
CA ASP A 64 -16.05 -29.84 -17.57
C ASP A 64 -17.09 -30.49 -18.46
N ARG A 65 -18.23 -30.90 -17.89
CA ARG A 65 -19.35 -31.49 -18.65
C ARG A 65 -20.08 -30.49 -19.56
N GLY A 66 -20.11 -29.19 -19.18
CA GLY A 66 -20.68 -28.11 -20.00
C GLY A 66 -19.81 -27.76 -21.21
N ALA A 67 -18.47 -27.93 -21.11
CA ALA A 67 -17.54 -27.65 -22.16
C ALA A 67 -17.40 -28.76 -23.20
N GLY A 68 -17.63 -30.04 -22.81
CA GLY A 68 -17.56 -31.20 -23.70
C GLY A 68 -18.80 -31.41 -24.59
N GLY A 69 -19.93 -30.79 -24.28
CA GLY A 69 -21.21 -30.94 -24.97
C GLY A 69 -21.40 -29.99 -26.18
N ALA A 70 -20.46 -29.14 -26.50
CA ALA A 70 -20.57 -28.14 -27.55
C ALA A 70 -20.39 -28.69 -29.00
N GLY A 71 -20.21 -29.99 -29.14
CA GLY A 71 -19.97 -30.65 -30.44
C GLY A 71 -21.22 -30.99 -31.25
N SER A 72 -22.45 -30.88 -30.73
CA SER A 72 -23.70 -31.11 -31.43
C SER A 72 -24.60 -29.87 -31.42
N ALA A 73 -24.71 -29.22 -32.54
CA ALA A 73 -25.38 -27.90 -32.73
C ALA A 73 -26.87 -27.88 -32.39
N GLU A 74 -27.53 -29.01 -32.18
CA GLU A 74 -28.97 -29.11 -31.88
C GLU A 74 -29.32 -29.16 -30.36
N GLY A 75 -28.31 -29.38 -29.46
CA GLY A 75 -28.48 -29.44 -28.00
C GLY A 75 -28.16 -28.17 -27.21
N ALA A 76 -27.55 -27.19 -27.86
CA ALA A 76 -26.93 -26.02 -27.19
C ALA A 76 -27.90 -25.06 -26.48
N GLY A 77 -29.20 -25.10 -26.82
CA GLY A 77 -30.20 -24.20 -26.23
C GLY A 77 -30.85 -24.66 -24.92
N ARG A 78 -30.78 -25.92 -24.57
CA ARG A 78 -31.56 -26.48 -23.42
C ARG A 78 -30.74 -26.96 -22.21
N GLY A 79 -29.43 -27.29 -22.43
CA GLY A 79 -28.58 -27.84 -21.36
C GLY A 79 -27.79 -26.83 -20.56
N GLY A 80 -27.44 -25.66 -21.15
CA GLY A 80 -26.55 -24.68 -20.56
C GLY A 80 -27.11 -23.97 -19.32
N GLY A 81 -28.43 -23.75 -19.26
CA GLY A 81 -29.04 -23.01 -18.15
C GLY A 81 -29.17 -23.81 -16.84
N ILE A 82 -29.36 -25.12 -16.93
CA ILE A 82 -29.53 -25.99 -15.74
C ILE A 82 -28.17 -26.23 -15.08
N GLY A 83 -27.13 -26.46 -15.89
CA GLY A 83 -25.77 -26.69 -15.38
C GLY A 83 -25.18 -25.44 -14.66
N SER A 84 -25.49 -24.26 -15.16
CA SER A 84 -25.02 -23.00 -14.53
C SER A 84 -25.71 -22.74 -13.19
N ALA A 85 -27.01 -22.97 -13.06
CA ALA A 85 -27.74 -22.78 -11.82
C ALA A 85 -27.29 -23.77 -10.72
N VAL A 86 -27.07 -25.03 -11.07
CA VAL A 86 -26.56 -26.05 -10.14
C VAL A 86 -25.13 -25.71 -9.70
N ARG A 87 -24.26 -25.22 -10.58
CA ARG A 87 -22.92 -24.77 -10.25
C ARG A 87 -22.92 -23.60 -9.27
N VAL A 88 -23.70 -22.56 -9.55
CA VAL A 88 -23.80 -21.39 -8.68
C VAL A 88 -24.34 -21.79 -7.31
N SER A 89 -25.36 -22.62 -7.23
CA SER A 89 -25.89 -23.10 -5.95
C SER A 89 -24.89 -23.98 -5.19
N ALA A 90 -24.13 -24.81 -5.87
CA ALA A 90 -23.05 -25.59 -5.26
C ALA A 90 -21.92 -24.72 -4.71
N LEU A 91 -21.53 -23.68 -5.44
CA LEU A 91 -20.56 -22.69 -4.95
C LEU A 91 -21.06 -21.93 -3.72
N VAL A 92 -22.27 -21.39 -3.78
CA VAL A 92 -22.89 -20.69 -2.64
C VAL A 92 -22.99 -21.62 -1.43
N GLY A 93 -23.41 -22.85 -1.62
CA GLY A 93 -23.45 -23.89 -0.58
C GLY A 93 -22.06 -24.20 -0.02
N ALA A 94 -21.03 -24.29 -0.88
CA ALA A 94 -19.66 -24.54 -0.45
C ALA A 94 -19.10 -23.36 0.39
N PHE A 95 -19.37 -22.12 0.00
CA PHE A 95 -18.96 -20.94 0.80
C PHE A 95 -19.70 -20.88 2.14
N GLY A 96 -21.03 -21.10 2.14
CA GLY A 96 -21.82 -21.15 3.37
C GLY A 96 -21.38 -22.27 4.31
N GLY A 97 -21.18 -23.48 3.77
CA GLY A 97 -20.66 -24.62 4.52
C GLY A 97 -19.27 -24.43 5.06
N ALA A 98 -18.38 -23.77 4.31
CA ALA A 98 -17.04 -23.45 4.78
C ALA A 98 -17.06 -22.47 5.98
N VAL A 99 -17.97 -21.49 5.97
CA VAL A 99 -18.17 -20.61 7.12
C VAL A 99 -18.75 -21.38 8.31
N SER A 100 -19.76 -22.23 8.08
CA SER A 100 -20.39 -23.05 9.13
C SER A 100 -19.36 -23.97 9.81
N VAL A 101 -18.64 -24.80 9.04
CA VAL A 101 -17.65 -25.73 9.59
C VAL A 101 -16.47 -24.98 10.21
N GLY A 102 -16.11 -23.80 9.66
CA GLY A 102 -15.10 -22.94 10.25
C GLY A 102 -15.49 -22.45 11.65
N LEU A 103 -16.73 -22.00 11.84
CA LEU A 103 -17.24 -21.60 13.16
C LEU A 103 -17.38 -22.81 14.10
N LEU A 104 -17.89 -23.94 13.62
CA LEU A 104 -18.03 -25.16 14.40
C LEU A 104 -16.65 -25.66 14.88
N SER A 105 -15.62 -25.56 14.07
CA SER A 105 -14.27 -26.02 14.41
C SER A 105 -13.61 -25.26 15.55
N LEU A 106 -14.06 -24.04 15.85
CA LEU A 106 -13.49 -23.20 16.93
C LEU A 106 -13.68 -23.82 18.34
N ALA A 107 -14.52 -24.81 18.48
CA ALA A 107 -14.71 -25.51 19.77
C ALA A 107 -13.51 -26.41 20.18
N SER A 108 -12.61 -26.74 19.23
CA SER A 108 -11.41 -27.55 19.49
C SER A 108 -10.22 -27.04 18.68
N GLU A 109 -9.09 -26.87 19.32
CA GLU A 109 -7.88 -26.35 18.67
C GLU A 109 -7.40 -27.26 17.53
N THR A 110 -7.38 -28.57 17.73
CA THR A 110 -6.99 -29.54 16.68
C THR A 110 -7.94 -29.55 15.50
N ALA A 111 -9.25 -29.40 15.75
CA ALA A 111 -10.26 -29.31 14.69
C ALA A 111 -10.09 -28.00 13.91
N THR A 112 -9.81 -26.89 14.56
CA THR A 112 -9.58 -25.59 13.93
C THR A 112 -8.46 -25.67 12.88
N TYR A 113 -7.29 -26.22 13.23
CA TYR A 113 -6.18 -26.37 12.29
C TYR A 113 -6.51 -27.32 11.14
N ALA A 114 -7.10 -28.47 11.44
CA ALA A 114 -7.47 -29.44 10.43
C ALA A 114 -8.47 -28.86 9.41
N VAL A 115 -9.50 -28.17 9.90
CA VAL A 115 -10.56 -27.59 9.05
C VAL A 115 -10.02 -26.42 8.24
N PHE A 116 -9.34 -25.44 8.86
CA PHE A 116 -8.85 -24.28 8.11
C PHE A 116 -7.77 -24.66 7.10
N GLY A 117 -6.90 -25.62 7.46
CA GLY A 117 -5.94 -26.20 6.52
C GLY A 117 -6.63 -26.93 5.37
N ALA A 118 -7.62 -27.79 5.65
CA ALA A 118 -8.40 -28.47 4.63
C ALA A 118 -9.14 -27.51 3.72
N LEU A 119 -9.80 -26.47 4.27
CA LEU A 119 -10.49 -25.44 3.48
C LEU A 119 -9.53 -24.68 2.58
N ALA A 120 -8.39 -24.25 3.09
CA ALA A 120 -7.37 -23.57 2.27
C ALA A 120 -6.91 -24.44 1.10
N VAL A 121 -6.67 -25.73 1.32
CA VAL A 121 -6.26 -26.67 0.28
C VAL A 121 -7.40 -26.94 -0.71
N LEU A 122 -8.63 -27.19 -0.24
CA LEU A 122 -9.79 -27.45 -1.07
C LEU A 122 -10.12 -26.27 -1.99
N PHE A 123 -10.18 -25.05 -1.45
CA PHE A 123 -10.43 -23.85 -2.24
C PHE A 123 -9.30 -23.58 -3.24
N THR A 124 -8.03 -23.82 -2.86
CA THR A 124 -6.89 -23.71 -3.77
C THR A 124 -6.99 -24.73 -4.90
N GLY A 125 -7.28 -26.01 -4.58
CA GLY A 125 -7.44 -27.06 -5.56
C GLY A 125 -8.60 -26.80 -6.52
N ALA A 126 -9.73 -26.29 -6.01
CA ALA A 126 -10.86 -25.86 -6.83
C ALA A 126 -10.51 -24.68 -7.75
N ALA A 127 -9.81 -23.67 -7.24
CA ALA A 127 -9.35 -22.52 -8.04
C ALA A 127 -8.42 -22.93 -9.19
N LEU A 128 -7.53 -23.89 -8.96
CA LEU A 128 -6.60 -24.39 -9.99
C LEU A 128 -7.30 -25.15 -11.11
N ARG A 129 -8.47 -25.75 -10.83
CA ARG A 129 -9.23 -26.55 -11.81
C ARG A 129 -10.33 -25.77 -12.53
N THR A 130 -10.79 -24.65 -11.95
CA THR A 130 -11.86 -23.84 -12.51
C THR A 130 -11.32 -22.95 -13.64
N ARG A 131 -12.02 -22.94 -14.80
CA ARG A 131 -11.66 -22.13 -15.96
C ARG A 131 -12.41 -20.80 -16.04
N ALA A 132 -13.55 -20.67 -15.38
CA ALA A 132 -14.33 -19.45 -15.33
C ALA A 132 -13.62 -18.42 -14.43
N VAL A 133 -13.22 -17.29 -15.00
CA VAL A 133 -12.37 -16.27 -14.34
C VAL A 133 -12.96 -15.77 -13.02
N VAL A 134 -14.25 -15.46 -13.00
CA VAL A 134 -14.93 -14.93 -11.80
C VAL A 134 -14.96 -15.96 -10.67
N GLU A 135 -15.31 -17.21 -10.98
CA GLU A 135 -15.35 -18.30 -10.00
C GLU A 135 -13.93 -18.63 -9.50
N GLN A 136 -12.96 -18.68 -10.42
CA GLN A 136 -11.55 -18.89 -10.08
C GLN A 136 -11.04 -17.81 -9.14
N ALA A 137 -11.38 -16.54 -9.40
CA ALA A 137 -11.02 -15.41 -8.53
C ALA A 137 -11.65 -15.56 -7.14
N ALA A 138 -12.95 -15.88 -7.07
CA ALA A 138 -13.66 -16.07 -5.79
C ALA A 138 -13.06 -17.22 -4.97
N LEU A 139 -12.76 -18.35 -5.61
CA LEU A 139 -12.14 -19.50 -4.95
C LEU A 139 -10.70 -19.19 -4.46
N ALA A 140 -9.92 -18.48 -5.26
CA ALA A 140 -8.56 -18.07 -4.87
C ALA A 140 -8.56 -17.06 -3.71
N VAL A 141 -9.51 -16.14 -3.70
CA VAL A 141 -9.72 -15.19 -2.58
C VAL A 141 -10.10 -15.97 -1.32
N ALA A 142 -11.04 -16.92 -1.40
CA ALA A 142 -11.41 -17.76 -0.26
C ALA A 142 -10.23 -18.57 0.28
N ALA A 143 -9.42 -19.15 -0.59
CA ALA A 143 -8.20 -19.86 -0.20
C ALA A 143 -7.24 -18.95 0.59
N ALA A 144 -7.03 -17.71 0.13
CA ALA A 144 -6.18 -16.74 0.81
C ALA A 144 -6.76 -16.29 2.16
N VAL A 145 -8.08 -16.12 2.26
CA VAL A 145 -8.76 -15.79 3.52
C VAL A 145 -8.59 -16.93 4.52
N TRP A 146 -8.89 -18.18 4.16
CA TRP A 146 -8.70 -19.33 5.05
C TRP A 146 -7.24 -19.54 5.45
N GLY A 147 -6.29 -19.29 4.54
CA GLY A 147 -4.87 -19.28 4.86
C GLY A 147 -4.48 -18.19 5.87
N THR A 148 -5.09 -17.01 5.78
CA THR A 148 -4.85 -15.91 6.74
C THR A 148 -5.42 -16.25 8.11
N VAL A 149 -6.63 -16.82 8.17
CA VAL A 149 -7.25 -17.27 9.41
C VAL A 149 -6.42 -18.37 10.06
N LEU A 150 -5.96 -19.36 9.27
CA LEU A 150 -5.09 -20.44 9.74
C LEU A 150 -3.80 -19.91 10.37
N THR A 151 -3.11 -18.98 9.70
CA THR A 151 -1.88 -18.37 10.25
C THR A 151 -2.15 -17.58 11.53
N GLY A 152 -3.29 -16.89 11.60
CA GLY A 152 -3.71 -16.19 12.82
C GLY A 152 -3.98 -17.13 14.00
N CYS A 153 -4.66 -18.26 13.75
CA CYS A 153 -4.90 -19.29 14.77
C CYS A 153 -3.59 -19.94 15.21
N ALA A 154 -2.69 -20.26 14.27
CA ALA A 154 -1.38 -20.83 14.58
C ALA A 154 -0.52 -19.87 15.44
N ALA A 155 -0.57 -18.59 15.17
CA ALA A 155 0.12 -17.59 15.99
C ALA A 155 -0.43 -17.57 17.43
N ARG A 156 -1.75 -17.67 17.59
CA ARG A 156 -2.39 -17.70 18.91
C ARG A 156 -2.04 -18.94 19.73
N SER A 157 -1.99 -20.12 19.10
CA SER A 157 -1.62 -21.36 19.82
C SER A 157 -0.17 -21.38 20.25
N LEU A 158 0.70 -20.64 19.55
CA LEU A 158 2.08 -20.41 19.98
C LEU A 158 2.17 -19.42 21.15
N GLY A 159 1.04 -18.92 21.65
CA GLY A 159 0.99 -17.95 22.75
C GLY A 159 1.45 -16.54 22.35
N LEU A 160 1.57 -16.25 21.05
CA LEU A 160 2.03 -14.97 20.58
C LEU A 160 1.02 -13.86 20.82
N ALA A 161 1.48 -12.73 21.31
CA ALA A 161 0.66 -11.53 21.40
C ALA A 161 0.26 -11.04 19.98
N PRO A 162 -0.86 -10.30 19.83
CA PRO A 162 -1.33 -9.86 18.50
C PRO A 162 -0.26 -9.16 17.66
N HIS A 163 0.58 -8.33 18.27
CA HIS A 163 1.66 -7.62 17.60
C HIS A 163 2.83 -8.53 17.16
N GLU A 164 3.07 -9.63 17.88
CA GLU A 164 4.07 -10.65 17.52
C GLU A 164 3.55 -11.58 16.42
N ALA A 165 2.24 -11.79 16.36
CA ALA A 165 1.57 -12.53 15.30
C ALA A 165 1.55 -11.79 13.97
N ALA A 166 1.58 -10.45 14.00
CA ALA A 166 1.44 -9.60 12.81
C ALA A 166 2.45 -9.92 11.69
N PRO A 167 3.76 -10.10 11.93
CA PRO A 167 4.71 -10.49 10.89
C PRO A 167 4.40 -11.86 10.24
N LEU A 168 3.86 -12.82 11.01
CA LEU A 168 3.50 -14.14 10.50
C LEU A 168 2.33 -14.07 9.53
N LEU A 169 1.35 -13.18 9.77
CA LEU A 169 0.25 -12.98 8.85
C LEU A 169 0.69 -12.50 7.47
N LEU A 170 1.88 -11.90 7.34
CA LEU A 170 2.42 -11.46 6.05
C LEU A 170 2.85 -12.62 5.13
N VAL A 171 2.87 -13.85 5.61
CA VAL A 171 3.13 -15.05 4.77
C VAL A 171 2.11 -15.15 3.65
N VAL A 172 0.82 -14.91 3.93
CA VAL A 172 -0.24 -14.97 2.90
C VAL A 172 -0.09 -13.85 1.86
N PRO A 173 0.06 -12.56 2.25
CA PRO A 173 0.45 -11.50 1.32
C PRO A 173 1.69 -11.82 0.47
N ALA A 174 2.71 -12.42 1.06
CA ALA A 174 3.92 -12.80 0.32
C ALA A 174 3.61 -13.86 -0.76
N VAL A 175 2.83 -14.87 -0.41
CA VAL A 175 2.37 -15.90 -1.36
C VAL A 175 1.50 -15.29 -2.46
N THR A 176 0.57 -14.38 -2.12
CA THR A 176 -0.29 -13.73 -3.12
C THR A 176 0.49 -12.83 -4.08
N VAL A 177 1.52 -12.11 -3.61
CA VAL A 177 2.44 -11.34 -4.48
C VAL A 177 3.23 -12.28 -5.40
N GLY A 178 3.74 -13.40 -4.87
CA GLY A 178 4.44 -14.43 -5.65
C GLY A 178 3.54 -15.07 -6.72
N LEU A 179 2.30 -15.43 -6.37
CA LEU A 179 1.30 -15.94 -7.30
C LEU A 179 0.94 -14.91 -8.35
N GLY A 180 0.72 -13.65 -7.96
CA GLY A 180 0.46 -12.54 -8.86
C GLY A 180 1.61 -12.35 -9.87
N ALA A 181 2.87 -12.57 -9.46
CA ALA A 181 4.03 -12.53 -10.36
C ALA A 181 4.01 -13.68 -11.39
N ARG A 182 3.50 -14.86 -11.03
CA ARG A 182 3.35 -15.99 -11.96
C ARG A 182 2.14 -15.84 -12.86
N LEU A 183 1.02 -15.36 -12.33
CA LEU A 183 -0.22 -15.15 -13.08
C LEU A 183 -0.16 -13.97 -14.06
N ARG A 184 0.76 -13.04 -13.87
CA ARG A 184 1.01 -11.83 -14.70
C ARG A 184 -0.29 -11.18 -15.18
N ARG A 185 -0.57 -11.23 -16.49
CA ARG A 185 -1.75 -10.58 -17.13
C ARG A 185 -3.08 -11.34 -16.91
N HIS A 186 -3.08 -12.41 -16.15
CA HIS A 186 -4.32 -13.14 -15.90
C HIS A 186 -5.29 -12.32 -15.04
N PRO A 187 -6.57 -12.22 -15.38
CA PRO A 187 -7.53 -11.35 -14.67
C PRO A 187 -7.74 -11.74 -13.20
N VAL A 188 -7.41 -12.96 -12.79
CA VAL A 188 -7.44 -13.42 -11.39
C VAL A 188 -6.33 -12.81 -10.54
N ALA A 189 -5.25 -12.29 -11.15
CA ALA A 189 -4.13 -11.73 -10.41
C ALA A 189 -4.55 -10.54 -9.50
N LEU A 190 -5.43 -9.66 -10.01
CA LEU A 190 -5.87 -8.48 -9.25
C LEU A 190 -6.65 -8.83 -7.96
N PRO A 191 -7.72 -9.67 -7.98
CA PRO A 191 -8.42 -10.06 -6.77
C PRO A 191 -7.52 -10.72 -5.73
N VAL A 192 -6.60 -11.59 -6.16
CA VAL A 192 -5.64 -12.26 -5.27
C VAL A 192 -4.69 -11.26 -4.62
N GLU A 193 -4.17 -10.31 -5.37
CA GLU A 193 -3.29 -9.25 -4.86
C GLU A 193 -4.02 -8.33 -3.88
N LEU A 194 -5.27 -7.97 -4.16
CA LEU A 194 -6.09 -7.17 -3.25
C LEU A 194 -6.34 -7.89 -1.93
N THR A 195 -6.60 -9.20 -1.97
CA THR A 195 -6.75 -10.00 -0.75
C THR A 195 -5.46 -10.03 0.06
N GLY A 196 -4.31 -10.18 -0.61
CA GLY A 196 -3.01 -10.05 0.04
C GLY A 196 -2.79 -8.68 0.66
N ALA A 197 -3.17 -7.60 -0.05
CA ALA A 197 -3.08 -6.24 0.48
C ALA A 197 -3.95 -6.03 1.74
N LEU A 198 -5.17 -6.59 1.75
CA LEU A 198 -6.03 -6.58 2.94
C LEU A 198 -5.42 -7.37 4.11
N GLY A 199 -4.80 -8.52 3.83
CA GLY A 199 -4.03 -9.28 4.83
C GLY A 199 -2.86 -8.47 5.39
N GLY A 200 -2.14 -7.72 4.54
CA GLY A 200 -1.10 -6.79 4.96
C GLY A 200 -1.64 -5.66 5.85
N LEU A 201 -2.78 -5.08 5.48
CA LEU A 201 -3.45 -4.05 6.27
C LEU A 201 -3.89 -4.57 7.65
N LEU A 202 -4.40 -5.80 7.72
CA LEU A 202 -4.74 -6.47 8.97
C LEU A 202 -3.50 -6.64 9.84
N ALA A 203 -2.38 -7.09 9.28
CA ALA A 203 -1.12 -7.22 10.00
C ALA A 203 -0.63 -5.88 10.56
N VAL A 204 -0.72 -4.80 9.78
CA VAL A 204 -0.43 -3.44 10.26
C VAL A 204 -1.33 -3.07 11.42
N GLY A 205 -2.65 -3.31 11.32
CA GLY A 205 -3.60 -3.03 12.40
C GLY A 205 -3.28 -3.74 13.71
N LEU A 206 -2.86 -5.01 13.64
CA LEU A 206 -2.46 -5.79 14.83
C LEU A 206 -1.15 -5.29 15.47
N ALA A 207 -0.27 -4.67 14.68
CA ALA A 207 1.02 -4.17 15.14
C ALA A 207 0.95 -2.75 15.76
N VAL A 208 -0.14 -2.00 15.56
CA VAL A 208 -0.27 -0.57 15.97
C VAL A 208 0.06 -0.34 17.45
N GLY A 209 -0.27 -1.29 18.34
CA GLY A 209 -0.04 -1.16 19.78
C GLY A 209 1.43 -1.20 20.21
N ARG A 210 2.37 -1.57 19.33
CA ARG A 210 3.81 -1.72 19.64
C ARG A 210 4.66 -1.19 18.49
N ALA A 211 5.21 0.02 18.67
CA ALA A 211 5.95 0.72 17.63
C ALA A 211 7.11 -0.09 16.97
N PRO A 212 7.93 -0.88 17.68
CA PRO A 212 8.97 -1.69 17.03
C PRO A 212 8.40 -2.74 16.06
N PHE A 213 7.30 -3.40 16.44
CA PHE A 213 6.61 -4.37 15.58
C PHE A 213 5.90 -3.70 14.42
N LEU A 214 5.28 -2.54 14.65
CA LEU A 214 4.67 -1.75 13.58
C LEU A 214 5.72 -1.34 12.54
N ALA A 215 6.88 -0.87 12.97
CA ALA A 215 7.97 -0.54 12.04
C ALA A 215 8.43 -1.76 11.23
N LEU A 216 8.56 -2.93 11.86
CA LEU A 216 8.92 -4.18 11.18
C LEU A 216 7.87 -4.58 10.16
N VAL A 217 6.58 -4.58 10.52
CA VAL A 217 5.47 -4.96 9.64
C VAL A 217 5.38 -4.01 8.45
N LEU A 218 5.50 -2.69 8.68
CA LEU A 218 5.53 -1.70 7.60
C LEU A 218 6.70 -1.91 6.65
N ALA A 219 7.90 -2.22 7.18
CA ALA A 219 9.07 -2.51 6.35
C ALA A 219 8.86 -3.78 5.50
N LEU A 220 8.31 -4.85 6.08
CA LEU A 220 7.99 -6.09 5.36
C LEU A 220 6.92 -5.86 4.29
N CYS A 221 5.86 -5.10 4.60
CA CYS A 221 4.88 -4.67 3.59
C CYS A 221 5.53 -3.85 2.47
N GLY A 222 6.50 -2.99 2.81
CA GLY A 222 7.31 -2.25 1.84
C GLY A 222 8.10 -3.17 0.91
N VAL A 223 8.72 -4.23 1.45
CA VAL A 223 9.42 -5.25 0.65
C VAL A 223 8.45 -5.98 -0.29
N LEU A 224 7.27 -6.37 0.19
CA LEU A 224 6.24 -7.02 -0.63
C LEU A 224 5.74 -6.11 -1.75
N ALA A 225 5.49 -4.84 -1.44
CA ALA A 225 5.11 -3.83 -2.43
C ALA A 225 6.23 -3.59 -3.45
N ALA A 226 7.51 -3.53 -3.02
CA ALA A 226 8.66 -3.42 -3.91
C ALA A 226 8.78 -4.66 -4.83
N GLY A 227 8.53 -5.86 -4.30
CA GLY A 227 8.45 -7.09 -5.09
C GLY A 227 7.34 -7.03 -6.15
N ALA A 228 6.16 -6.49 -5.81
CA ALA A 228 5.09 -6.27 -6.78
C ALA A 228 5.47 -5.21 -7.85
N ALA A 229 6.25 -4.19 -7.48
CA ALA A 229 6.71 -3.12 -8.38
C ALA A 229 7.73 -3.57 -9.45
N VAL A 230 8.30 -4.77 -9.32
CA VAL A 230 9.16 -5.36 -10.38
C VAL A 230 8.37 -5.53 -11.68
N ARG A 231 7.05 -5.73 -11.59
CA ARG A 231 6.17 -5.87 -12.75
C ARG A 231 5.83 -4.51 -13.37
N PRO A 232 6.02 -4.32 -14.70
CA PRO A 232 5.77 -3.04 -15.37
C PRO A 232 4.35 -2.50 -15.16
N GLU A 233 3.34 -3.38 -15.13
CA GLU A 233 1.93 -3.01 -14.98
C GLU A 233 1.62 -2.45 -13.57
N ARG A 234 2.33 -2.89 -12.55
CA ARG A 234 2.15 -2.48 -11.14
C ARG A 234 3.17 -1.46 -10.66
N ARG A 235 4.22 -1.26 -11.44
CA ARG A 235 5.40 -0.47 -11.07
C ARG A 235 5.09 0.92 -10.48
N PRO A 236 4.22 1.76 -11.09
CA PRO A 236 3.99 3.10 -10.52
C PRO A 236 3.30 3.02 -9.15
N VAL A 237 2.20 2.28 -9.04
CA VAL A 237 1.41 2.22 -7.79
C VAL A 237 2.17 1.49 -6.69
N ALA A 238 2.68 0.30 -6.98
CA ALA A 238 3.40 -0.51 -6.00
C ALA A 238 4.74 0.12 -5.59
N GLY A 239 5.42 0.83 -6.50
CA GLY A 239 6.65 1.56 -6.20
C GLY A 239 6.43 2.74 -5.25
N TYR A 240 5.39 3.55 -5.49
CA TYR A 240 5.02 4.61 -4.56
C TYR A 240 4.59 4.06 -3.20
N LEU A 241 3.79 2.99 -3.19
CA LEU A 241 3.37 2.34 -1.96
C LEU A 241 4.58 1.81 -1.17
N ALA A 242 5.53 1.17 -1.83
CA ALA A 242 6.76 0.70 -1.20
C ALA A 242 7.55 1.85 -0.57
N ALA A 243 7.72 2.95 -1.30
CA ALA A 243 8.42 4.13 -0.80
C ALA A 243 7.73 4.71 0.45
N VAL A 244 6.41 4.88 0.41
CA VAL A 244 5.62 5.38 1.56
C VAL A 244 5.75 4.44 2.76
N LEU A 245 5.66 3.13 2.56
CA LEU A 245 5.76 2.14 3.63
C LEU A 245 7.16 2.12 4.27
N PHE A 246 8.24 2.24 3.48
CA PHE A 246 9.60 2.33 4.03
C PHE A 246 9.83 3.63 4.80
N VAL A 247 9.32 4.75 4.31
CA VAL A 247 9.38 6.03 5.03
C VAL A 247 8.61 5.95 6.34
N ALA A 248 7.38 5.42 6.31
CA ALA A 248 6.56 5.22 7.50
C ALA A 248 7.24 4.29 8.52
N ALA A 249 7.81 3.17 8.06
CA ALA A 249 8.57 2.24 8.90
C ALA A 249 9.76 2.93 9.59
N THR A 250 10.50 3.75 8.82
CA THR A 250 11.64 4.51 9.35
C THR A 250 11.18 5.53 10.40
N TRP A 251 10.10 6.28 10.13
CA TRP A 251 9.57 7.26 11.07
C TRP A 251 9.06 6.63 12.35
N VAL A 252 8.31 5.52 12.26
CA VAL A 252 7.85 4.78 13.43
C VAL A 252 9.02 4.25 14.25
N ARG A 253 10.08 3.76 13.58
CA ARG A 253 11.28 3.28 14.26
C ARG A 253 12.03 4.39 14.97
N LEU A 254 12.21 5.53 14.32
CA LEU A 254 12.87 6.71 14.90
C LEU A 254 12.08 7.24 16.10
N ALA A 255 10.76 7.36 15.96
CA ALA A 255 9.89 7.78 17.08
C ALA A 255 9.96 6.81 18.27
N ALA A 256 9.99 5.49 18.00
CA ALA A 256 10.13 4.46 19.03
C ALA A 256 11.50 4.47 19.72
N SER A 257 12.52 5.06 19.09
CA SER A 257 13.88 5.18 19.61
C SER A 257 14.13 6.56 20.24
N GLU A 258 13.07 7.38 20.41
CA GLU A 258 13.13 8.73 21.02
C GLU A 258 14.17 9.65 20.37
N VAL A 259 14.40 9.48 19.05
CA VAL A 259 15.34 10.31 18.30
C VAL A 259 14.72 11.69 18.14
N SER A 260 15.35 12.70 18.72
CA SER A 260 14.90 14.10 18.68
C SER A 260 15.45 14.90 17.48
N VAL A 261 16.38 14.31 16.72
CA VAL A 261 17.06 14.99 15.61
C VAL A 261 16.14 15.02 14.37
N PRO A 262 15.68 16.21 13.92
CA PRO A 262 14.72 16.34 12.83
C PRO A 262 15.27 15.85 11.48
N GLU A 263 16.57 15.95 11.27
CA GLU A 263 17.25 15.47 10.05
C GLU A 263 17.08 13.96 9.86
N ALA A 264 17.02 13.17 10.96
CA ALA A 264 16.78 11.74 10.89
C ALA A 264 15.41 11.39 10.27
N TYR A 265 14.40 12.27 10.46
CA TYR A 265 13.06 12.08 9.89
C TYR A 265 12.94 12.60 8.46
N THR A 266 13.71 13.64 8.11
CA THR A 266 13.64 14.25 6.78
C THR A 266 14.52 13.56 5.75
N LEU A 267 15.70 13.07 6.11
CA LEU A 267 16.64 12.40 5.21
C LEU A 267 16.05 11.19 4.46
N PRO A 268 15.26 10.29 5.08
CA PRO A 268 14.64 9.16 4.38
C PRO A 268 13.70 9.57 3.25
N VAL A 269 13.16 10.79 3.28
CA VAL A 269 12.33 11.36 2.21
C VAL A 269 13.19 12.13 1.23
N THR A 270 14.10 12.96 1.73
CA THR A 270 14.90 13.87 0.90
C THR A 270 15.88 13.13 -0.01
N VAL A 271 16.60 12.13 0.52
CA VAL A 271 17.59 11.40 -0.28
C VAL A 271 16.94 10.70 -1.48
N PRO A 272 15.86 9.88 -1.31
CA PRO A 272 15.16 9.31 -2.47
C PRO A 272 14.58 10.37 -3.41
N ALA A 273 14.01 11.46 -2.88
CA ALA A 273 13.45 12.53 -3.70
C ALA A 273 14.53 13.19 -4.57
N LEU A 274 15.70 13.47 -4.01
CA LEU A 274 16.84 14.03 -4.76
C LEU A 274 17.37 13.03 -5.81
N VAL A 275 17.48 11.73 -5.47
CA VAL A 275 17.89 10.69 -6.43
C VAL A 275 16.90 10.62 -7.59
N VAL A 276 15.59 10.60 -7.31
CA VAL A 276 14.54 10.62 -8.34
C VAL A 276 14.64 11.90 -9.19
N GLY A 277 14.89 13.05 -8.56
CA GLY A 277 15.10 14.34 -9.23
C GLY A 277 16.27 14.28 -10.21
N VAL A 278 17.43 13.76 -9.78
CA VAL A 278 18.62 13.55 -10.62
C VAL A 278 18.31 12.62 -11.79
N LEU A 279 17.69 11.46 -11.53
CA LEU A 279 17.35 10.49 -12.57
C LEU A 279 16.36 11.06 -13.59
N ARG A 280 15.38 11.84 -13.12
CA ARG A 280 14.40 12.51 -13.99
C ARG A 280 15.08 13.53 -14.92
N ARG A 281 15.98 14.35 -14.39
CA ARG A 281 16.72 15.33 -15.20
C ARG A 281 17.74 14.71 -16.14
N ARG A 282 18.30 13.54 -15.80
CA ARG A 282 19.13 12.80 -16.75
C ARG A 282 18.34 12.31 -17.95
N LYS A 283 17.04 12.00 -17.77
CA LYS A 283 16.14 11.57 -18.86
C LYS A 283 15.54 12.76 -19.63
N ASP A 284 15.25 13.85 -18.92
CA ASP A 284 14.70 15.09 -19.49
C ASP A 284 15.48 16.30 -18.94
N PRO A 285 16.53 16.73 -19.64
CA PRO A 285 17.32 17.90 -19.26
C PRO A 285 16.52 19.22 -19.22
N GLY A 286 15.35 19.27 -19.87
CA GLY A 286 14.44 20.41 -19.89
C GLY A 286 13.55 20.51 -18.64
N ALA A 287 13.49 19.49 -17.80
CA ALA A 287 12.66 19.47 -16.60
C ALA A 287 13.07 20.59 -15.61
N SER A 288 12.06 21.27 -15.04
CA SER A 288 12.27 22.33 -14.05
C SER A 288 13.02 21.81 -12.82
N SER A 289 14.00 22.58 -12.34
CA SER A 289 14.73 22.27 -11.11
C SER A 289 13.83 22.28 -9.87
N TRP A 290 12.74 23.07 -9.89
CA TRP A 290 11.76 23.12 -8.82
C TRP A 290 11.02 21.79 -8.66
N THR A 291 10.56 21.19 -9.76
CA THR A 291 9.86 19.91 -9.70
C THR A 291 10.81 18.75 -9.40
N ALA A 292 12.09 18.87 -9.74
CA ALA A 292 13.08 17.82 -9.52
C ALA A 292 13.68 17.83 -8.11
N TYR A 293 14.01 19.01 -7.58
CA TYR A 293 14.77 19.14 -6.33
C TYR A 293 14.06 19.95 -5.25
N GLY A 294 13.13 20.85 -5.64
CA GLY A 294 12.46 21.78 -4.70
C GLY A 294 11.85 21.08 -3.50
N PRO A 295 10.94 20.10 -3.68
CA PRO A 295 10.29 19.41 -2.56
C PRO A 295 11.26 18.71 -1.61
N GLY A 296 12.28 18.00 -2.17
CA GLY A 296 13.29 17.31 -1.36
C GLY A 296 14.11 18.27 -0.52
N LEU A 297 14.61 19.35 -1.11
CA LEU A 297 15.41 20.37 -0.39
C LEU A 297 14.57 21.11 0.65
N ALA A 298 13.35 21.52 0.30
CA ALA A 298 12.48 22.22 1.24
C ALA A 298 12.12 21.34 2.46
N ALA A 299 11.85 20.04 2.24
CA ALA A 299 11.52 19.10 3.30
C ALA A 299 12.63 18.93 4.34
N THR A 300 13.90 19.17 3.98
CA THR A 300 15.03 19.10 4.93
C THR A 300 15.43 20.46 5.44
N LEU A 301 15.67 21.41 4.54
CA LEU A 301 16.26 22.70 4.91
C LEU A 301 15.34 23.54 5.80
N LEU A 302 14.00 23.54 5.55
CA LEU A 302 13.09 24.38 6.33
C LEU A 302 12.90 23.90 7.78
N PRO A 303 12.68 22.62 8.07
CA PRO A 303 12.61 22.13 9.45
C PRO A 303 13.95 22.29 10.18
N SER A 304 15.08 22.01 9.50
CA SER A 304 16.42 22.18 10.10
C SER A 304 16.71 23.62 10.45
N LEU A 305 16.28 24.58 9.61
CA LEU A 305 16.40 26.01 9.92
C LEU A 305 15.58 26.42 11.16
N ALA A 306 14.33 25.94 11.24
CA ALA A 306 13.46 26.25 12.38
C ALA A 306 14.04 25.73 13.70
N VAL A 307 14.64 24.54 13.68
CA VAL A 307 15.26 23.95 14.88
C VAL A 307 16.62 24.62 15.17
N ALA A 308 17.42 24.95 14.16
CA ALA A 308 18.68 25.67 14.35
C ALA A 308 18.49 26.99 15.09
N TRP A 309 17.37 27.72 14.87
CA TRP A 309 17.07 28.98 15.57
C TRP A 309 16.72 28.79 17.06
N THR A 310 16.38 27.60 17.50
CA THR A 310 16.04 27.29 18.90
C THR A 310 17.13 26.49 19.61
N ASP A 311 18.11 26.01 18.88
CA ASP A 311 19.19 25.19 19.41
C ASP A 311 20.28 26.08 20.03
N PRO A 312 20.67 25.90 21.30
CA PRO A 312 21.73 26.65 21.92
C PRO A 312 23.13 26.29 21.39
N ASP A 313 23.27 25.15 20.69
CA ASP A 313 24.55 24.69 20.19
C ASP A 313 24.90 25.32 18.84
N TRP A 314 26.04 25.96 18.77
CA TRP A 314 26.57 26.62 17.55
C TRP A 314 26.86 25.66 16.40
N LEU A 315 27.02 24.37 16.68
CA LEU A 315 27.40 23.37 15.68
C LEU A 315 26.30 23.13 14.63
N ARG A 316 25.03 23.16 15.04
CA ARG A 316 23.89 22.93 14.13
C ARG A 316 23.71 24.07 13.12
N PRO A 317 23.63 25.36 13.53
CA PRO A 317 23.61 26.47 12.57
C PRO A 317 24.82 26.45 11.63
N LEU A 318 26.02 26.18 12.13
CA LEU A 318 27.21 26.07 11.30
C LEU A 318 27.09 24.98 10.23
N LEU A 319 26.67 23.77 10.60
CA LEU A 319 26.50 22.66 9.64
C LEU A 319 25.39 22.97 8.62
N LEU A 320 24.28 23.60 9.07
CA LEU A 320 23.22 24.03 8.18
C LEU A 320 23.71 25.09 7.19
N GLY A 321 24.45 26.10 7.70
CA GLY A 321 25.06 27.14 6.87
C GLY A 321 26.02 26.59 5.82
N VAL A 322 26.92 25.66 6.21
CA VAL A 322 27.82 24.98 5.27
C VAL A 322 27.03 24.18 4.23
N ALA A 323 26.03 23.42 4.63
CA ALA A 323 25.20 22.66 3.70
C ALA A 323 24.44 23.60 2.74
N ALA A 324 23.83 24.66 3.24
CA ALA A 324 23.12 25.66 2.45
C ALA A 324 24.08 26.39 1.46
N LEU A 325 25.31 26.70 1.88
CA LEU A 325 26.33 27.25 1.01
C LEU A 325 26.70 26.31 -0.13
N VAL A 326 26.95 25.03 0.17
CA VAL A 326 27.26 24.01 -0.85
C VAL A 326 26.11 23.87 -1.85
N ILE A 327 24.86 23.82 -1.36
CA ILE A 327 23.66 23.73 -2.21
C ILE A 327 23.56 24.97 -3.11
N THR A 328 23.80 26.17 -2.56
CA THR A 328 23.79 27.44 -3.31
C THR A 328 24.87 27.47 -4.40
N LEU A 329 26.10 27.05 -4.08
CA LEU A 329 27.20 26.98 -5.05
C LEU A 329 26.93 25.96 -6.15
N LEU A 330 26.37 24.80 -5.82
CA LEU A 330 25.92 23.80 -6.81
C LEU A 330 24.80 24.38 -7.68
N GLY A 331 23.85 25.10 -7.09
CA GLY A 331 22.79 25.82 -7.81
C GLY A 331 23.36 26.82 -8.83
N ALA A 332 24.33 27.61 -8.40
CA ALA A 332 25.01 28.58 -9.27
C ALA A 332 25.82 27.90 -10.38
N LYS A 333 26.63 26.88 -10.03
CA LYS A 333 27.46 26.13 -10.98
C LYS A 333 26.66 25.44 -12.07
N TYR A 334 25.57 24.76 -11.69
CA TYR A 334 24.72 23.99 -12.62
C TYR A 334 23.51 24.77 -13.13
N ARG A 335 23.41 26.06 -12.80
CA ARG A 335 22.28 26.95 -13.17
C ARG A 335 20.93 26.40 -12.76
N LEU A 336 20.84 25.86 -11.54
CA LEU A 336 19.64 25.25 -10.96
C LEU A 336 18.94 26.26 -10.05
N GLN A 337 17.82 26.81 -10.51
CA GLN A 337 17.09 27.86 -9.80
C GLN A 337 16.64 27.44 -8.39
N ALA A 338 16.09 26.23 -8.22
CA ALA A 338 15.61 25.75 -6.94
C ALA A 338 16.74 25.64 -5.89
N LEU A 339 17.90 25.07 -6.28
CA LEU A 339 19.04 24.96 -5.37
C LEU A 339 19.59 26.33 -4.98
N LEU A 340 19.72 27.23 -5.96
CA LEU A 340 20.24 28.58 -5.73
C LEU A 340 19.33 29.37 -4.78
N LEU A 341 18.03 29.36 -5.01
CA LEU A 341 17.08 30.14 -4.21
C LEU A 341 16.84 29.54 -2.82
N LEU A 342 16.61 28.23 -2.71
CA LEU A 342 16.39 27.59 -1.41
C LEU A 342 17.67 27.60 -0.56
N GLY A 343 18.80 27.21 -1.13
CA GLY A 343 20.08 27.25 -0.42
C GLY A 343 20.46 28.68 -0.02
N GLY A 344 20.36 29.63 -0.95
CA GLY A 344 20.67 31.04 -0.69
C GLY A 344 19.74 31.68 0.35
N ALA A 345 18.45 31.40 0.32
CA ALA A 345 17.50 31.91 1.30
C ALA A 345 17.79 31.34 2.70
N VAL A 346 18.01 30.03 2.82
CA VAL A 346 18.36 29.40 4.10
C VAL A 346 19.69 29.95 4.63
N LEU A 347 20.72 30.05 3.80
CA LEU A 347 22.02 30.61 4.18
C LEU A 347 21.89 32.07 4.67
N ALA A 348 21.11 32.90 3.96
CA ALA A 348 20.91 34.29 4.34
C ALA A 348 20.15 34.42 5.66
N LEU A 349 19.09 33.61 5.87
CA LEU A 349 18.29 33.62 7.09
C LEU A 349 19.08 33.12 8.30
N ASP A 350 19.82 32.03 8.14
CA ASP A 350 20.70 31.46 9.16
C ASP A 350 21.80 32.47 9.56
N THR A 351 22.50 33.02 8.58
CA THR A 351 23.52 34.03 8.82
C THR A 351 22.94 35.29 9.50
N LEU A 352 21.76 35.76 9.09
CA LEU A 352 21.11 36.91 9.67
C LEU A 352 20.74 36.66 11.14
N HIS A 353 20.23 35.45 11.45
CA HIS A 353 19.89 35.05 12.80
C HIS A 353 21.13 35.05 13.70
N GLU A 354 22.22 34.40 13.27
CA GLU A 354 23.46 34.28 14.01
C GLU A 354 24.17 35.62 14.21
N LEU A 355 24.07 36.54 13.23
CA LEU A 355 24.67 37.88 13.33
C LEU A 355 23.82 38.87 14.13
N ALA A 356 22.51 38.63 14.29
CA ALA A 356 21.61 39.56 14.96
C ALA A 356 22.06 39.98 16.37
N PRO A 357 22.50 39.10 17.28
CA PRO A 357 22.96 39.48 18.61
C PRO A 357 24.21 40.38 18.56
N TYR A 358 25.14 40.12 17.65
CA TYR A 358 26.35 40.94 17.47
C TYR A 358 26.01 42.33 16.94
N VAL A 359 25.08 42.41 15.97
CA VAL A 359 24.61 43.70 15.45
C VAL A 359 23.94 44.52 16.55
N VAL A 360 23.12 43.90 17.40
CA VAL A 360 22.47 44.56 18.53
C VAL A 360 23.49 45.04 19.55
N GLN A 361 24.51 44.26 19.88
CA GLN A 361 25.59 44.64 20.79
C GLN A 361 26.37 45.84 20.27
N VAL A 362 26.78 45.79 18.99
CA VAL A 362 27.50 46.90 18.34
C VAL A 362 26.62 48.15 18.28
N ALA A 363 25.36 48.02 17.89
CA ALA A 363 24.42 49.15 17.85
C ALA A 363 24.18 49.74 19.24
N GLY A 364 24.14 48.93 20.29
CA GLY A 364 24.01 49.38 21.69
C GLY A 364 25.25 50.08 22.23
N ALA A 365 26.43 49.77 21.73
CA ALA A 365 27.70 50.43 22.10
C ALA A 365 27.90 51.79 21.39
N LEU A 366 27.14 52.08 20.33
CA LEU A 366 27.24 53.33 19.59
C LEU A 366 26.42 54.48 20.27
N PRO A 367 26.84 55.74 20.09
CA PRO A 367 26.03 56.89 20.52
C PRO A 367 24.63 56.83 19.90
N ARG A 368 23.58 57.14 20.69
CA ARG A 368 22.17 56.99 20.33
C ARG A 368 21.74 57.62 19.00
N TRP A 369 22.45 58.65 18.54
CA TRP A 369 22.19 59.36 17.28
C TRP A 369 22.81 58.65 16.07
N LEU A 370 23.84 57.82 16.26
CA LEU A 370 24.64 57.25 15.15
C LEU A 370 23.88 56.17 14.36
N PRO A 371 23.17 55.21 14.98
CA PRO A 371 22.40 54.22 14.23
C PRO A 371 21.34 54.82 13.30
N PRO A 372 20.49 55.78 13.75
CA PRO A 372 19.51 56.41 12.86
C PRO A 372 20.18 57.28 11.79
N ALA A 373 21.33 57.94 12.09
CA ALA A 373 22.06 58.69 11.08
C ALA A 373 22.64 57.78 9.98
N LEU A 374 23.23 56.66 10.35
CA LEU A 374 23.72 55.64 9.39
C LEU A 374 22.57 55.03 8.57
N ALA A 375 21.45 54.76 9.20
CA ALA A 375 20.25 54.24 8.48
C ALA A 375 19.74 55.29 7.48
N GLY A 376 19.67 56.56 7.85
CA GLY A 376 19.31 57.65 6.95
C GLY A 376 20.28 57.83 5.78
N LEU A 377 21.56 57.74 6.04
CA LEU A 377 22.61 57.81 5.00
C LEU A 377 22.50 56.62 4.05
N LEU A 378 22.26 55.44 4.58
CA LEU A 378 22.10 54.22 3.78
C LEU A 378 20.83 54.29 2.91
N LEU A 379 19.71 54.81 3.44
CA LEU A 379 18.50 55.06 2.69
C LEU A 379 18.72 56.10 1.56
N LEU A 380 19.47 57.16 1.82
CA LEU A 380 19.83 58.16 0.81
C LEU A 380 20.71 57.51 -0.28
N ALA A 381 21.71 56.75 0.09
CA ALA A 381 22.57 56.02 -0.88
C ALA A 381 21.79 55.03 -1.72
N VAL A 382 20.85 54.27 -1.11
CA VAL A 382 19.95 53.38 -1.82
C VAL A 382 19.02 54.16 -2.74
N GLY A 383 18.46 55.28 -2.26
CA GLY A 383 17.59 56.16 -3.05
C GLY A 383 18.30 56.77 -4.26
N ALA A 384 19.52 57.27 -4.08
CA ALA A 384 20.35 57.86 -5.16
C ALA A 384 20.70 56.82 -6.24
N THR A 385 20.83 55.56 -5.88
CA THR A 385 21.18 54.47 -6.81
C THR A 385 19.97 53.64 -7.25
N TYR A 386 18.75 54.06 -6.89
CA TYR A 386 17.52 53.29 -7.08
C TYR A 386 17.29 52.86 -8.53
N GLU A 387 17.47 53.76 -9.48
CA GLU A 387 17.29 53.41 -10.89
C GLU A 387 18.35 52.43 -11.43
N GLN A 388 19.57 52.52 -10.96
CA GLN A 388 20.62 51.56 -11.32
C GLN A 388 20.32 50.19 -10.73
N ARG A 389 19.92 50.15 -9.45
CA ARG A 389 19.55 48.93 -8.77
C ARG A 389 18.29 48.29 -9.37
N LEU A 390 17.32 49.08 -9.85
CA LEU A 390 16.14 48.59 -10.54
C LEU A 390 16.52 47.92 -11.87
N ARG A 391 17.49 48.48 -12.59
CA ARG A 391 18.02 47.86 -13.83
C ARG A 391 18.79 46.57 -13.52
N GLU A 392 19.58 46.56 -12.48
CA GLU A 392 20.30 45.36 -12.02
C GLU A 392 19.33 44.27 -11.53
N ALA A 393 18.31 44.63 -10.76
CA ALA A 393 17.26 43.69 -10.31
C ALA A 393 16.48 43.06 -11.48
N ARG A 394 16.17 43.85 -12.53
CA ARG A 394 15.57 43.32 -13.75
C ARG A 394 16.53 42.37 -14.48
N ARG A 395 17.82 42.71 -14.61
CA ARG A 395 18.83 41.80 -15.15
C ARG A 395 18.97 40.52 -14.34
N LEU A 396 18.95 40.63 -13.01
CA LEU A 396 18.99 39.47 -12.10
C LEU A 396 17.75 38.59 -12.27
N LYS A 397 16.55 39.19 -12.35
CA LYS A 397 15.30 38.51 -12.62
C LYS A 397 15.33 37.75 -13.96
N ASP A 398 15.83 38.40 -15.01
CA ASP A 398 15.96 37.81 -16.35
C ASP A 398 17.03 36.69 -16.36
N ALA A 399 18.12 36.86 -15.58
CA ALA A 399 19.11 35.79 -15.41
C ALA A 399 18.56 34.58 -14.65
N LEU A 400 17.81 34.83 -13.56
CA LEU A 400 17.12 33.77 -12.79
C LEU A 400 16.05 33.09 -13.63
N GLY A 401 15.29 33.85 -14.44
CA GLY A 401 14.27 33.28 -15.34
C GLY A 401 14.85 32.37 -16.45
N ARG A 402 16.14 32.56 -16.78
CA ARG A 402 16.87 31.70 -17.74
C ARG A 402 17.48 30.43 -17.08
N MET A 403 17.47 30.36 -15.75
CA MET A 403 17.86 29.15 -15.04
C MET A 403 16.69 28.18 -15.01
N ARG A 404 16.94 26.90 -15.29
CA ARG A 404 15.93 25.84 -15.38
C ARG A 404 15.99 24.91 -14.18
#